data_edd0057a54b6271d427a6fb09bc0d6c7
#
_entry.id   edd0057a54b6271d427a6fb09bc0d6c7
#
_cell.length_a   1.000
_cell.length_b   1.000
_cell.length_c   1.000
_cell.angle_alpha   90.00
_cell.angle_beta   90.00
_cell.angle_gamma   90.00
#
_symmetry.space_group_name_H-M   'P 1'
#
loop_
_entity.id
_entity.type
_entity.pdbx_description
1 polymer ?
#
loop_
_entity_poly.entity_id
_entity_poly.type
_entity_poly.pdbx_seq_one_letter_code
_entity_poly.pdbx_strand_id
1 'polypeptide(L)'
;MDAYLDIAASILRSERRPLSPKAILAAAYKHGRVPTYLYGRTQHKTLQARISEDIVLQKERSAFFRTAPGRFFLREFLADESISEEHRRPVPTRRRFRELVRGPVLALERKALEHVAHSESAIDPKTVFRLLKTDKFRYDDPRLKNPDSVFFRSFVCIQRDSKMLSYRVGRYREDRDSFMSKRSIGFSTFVHADECTLFNYKTFGIIDAGVRAAKVDLDVPDLPASLSEEPIKANLTRFLWSHNPNGSDDILAVVLFECPRWFEPVKRRLALNDLRWIDCKHMNNIEDFDPWSRIVLSYQSGGTVEQSQQFGQPTTPYRRRDCSLPEGPSREL
;
A
#
# COMPACT_ATOMS: atom_id res chain seq x y z
N MET A 1 -23.48 -3.78 23.34
CA MET A 1 -22.07 -3.42 23.61
C MET A 1 -21.24 -4.69 23.76
N ASP A 2 -19.96 -4.67 23.40
CA ASP A 2 -19.10 -5.87 23.53
C ASP A 2 -18.62 -5.98 24.97
N ALA A 3 -18.98 -7.08 25.64
CA ALA A 3 -18.65 -7.30 27.06
C ALA A 3 -17.15 -7.18 27.37
N TYR A 4 -16.26 -7.54 26.44
CA TYR A 4 -14.83 -7.36 26.61
C TYR A 4 -14.41 -5.90 26.62
N LEU A 5 -15.04 -5.06 25.78
CA LEU A 5 -14.75 -3.63 25.73
C LEU A 5 -15.26 -2.93 26.99
N ASP A 6 -16.44 -3.32 27.49
CA ASP A 6 -17.00 -2.77 28.72
C ASP A 6 -16.14 -3.10 29.95
N ILE A 7 -15.67 -4.34 30.04
CA ILE A 7 -14.73 -4.79 31.09
C ILE A 7 -13.44 -3.97 31.00
N ALA A 8 -12.86 -3.85 29.80
CA ALA A 8 -11.62 -3.09 29.59
C ALA A 8 -11.78 -1.63 30.01
N ALA A 9 -12.85 -0.97 29.58
CA ALA A 9 -13.12 0.42 29.92
C ALA A 9 -13.28 0.59 31.45
N SER A 10 -14.03 -0.30 32.08
CA SER A 10 -14.26 -0.26 33.54
C SER A 10 -12.96 -0.41 34.34
N ILE A 11 -12.09 -1.34 33.95
CA ILE A 11 -10.79 -1.57 34.63
C ILE A 11 -9.83 -0.41 34.37
N LEU A 12 -9.67 0.04 33.12
CA LEU A 12 -8.79 1.14 32.80
C LEU A 12 -9.19 2.45 33.48
N ARG A 13 -10.50 2.68 33.67
CA ARG A 13 -11.05 3.82 34.43
C ARG A 13 -10.71 3.73 35.92
N SER A 14 -10.79 2.55 36.49
CA SER A 14 -10.43 2.29 37.90
C SER A 14 -8.93 2.39 38.15
N GLU A 15 -8.11 1.84 37.26
CA GLU A 15 -6.63 1.81 37.40
C GLU A 15 -5.93 3.11 37.02
N ARG A 16 -6.57 3.97 36.21
CA ARG A 16 -6.06 5.26 35.74
C ARG A 16 -4.64 5.20 35.15
N ARG A 17 -4.27 4.08 34.53
CA ARG A 17 -2.98 3.85 33.88
C ARG A 17 -3.07 2.90 32.71
N PRO A 18 -2.17 2.97 31.72
CA PRO A 18 -2.15 2.05 30.59
C PRO A 18 -1.84 0.61 31.03
N LEU A 19 -2.67 -0.34 30.59
CA LEU A 19 -2.55 -1.74 30.93
C LEU A 19 -2.43 -2.63 29.68
N SER A 20 -1.76 -3.79 29.86
CA SER A 20 -1.79 -4.87 28.89
C SER A 20 -3.09 -5.66 29.01
N PRO A 21 -3.55 -6.37 27.96
CA PRO A 21 -4.76 -7.21 28.01
C PRO A 21 -4.72 -8.27 29.12
N LYS A 22 -3.53 -8.82 29.39
CA LYS A 22 -3.36 -9.74 30.53
C LYS A 22 -3.60 -9.05 31.86
N ALA A 23 -3.05 -7.84 32.03
CA ALA A 23 -3.22 -7.07 33.26
C ALA A 23 -4.68 -6.61 33.45
N ILE A 24 -5.35 -6.19 32.35
CA ILE A 24 -6.78 -5.83 32.38
C ILE A 24 -7.62 -7.02 32.87
N LEU A 25 -7.42 -8.20 32.29
CA LEU A 25 -8.16 -9.40 32.70
C LEU A 25 -7.85 -9.81 34.14
N ALA A 26 -6.58 -9.78 34.53
CA ALA A 26 -6.19 -10.11 35.91
C ALA A 26 -6.90 -9.19 36.93
N ALA A 27 -6.92 -7.88 36.66
CA ALA A 27 -7.64 -6.91 37.47
C ALA A 27 -9.15 -7.14 37.43
N ALA A 28 -9.73 -7.48 36.27
CA ALA A 28 -11.15 -7.77 36.12
C ALA A 28 -11.57 -8.99 36.95
N TYR A 29 -10.78 -10.06 36.95
CA TYR A 29 -11.00 -11.22 37.79
C TYR A 29 -10.89 -10.89 39.28
N LYS A 30 -9.86 -10.16 39.67
CA LYS A 30 -9.66 -9.71 41.07
C LYS A 30 -10.85 -8.91 41.59
N HIS A 31 -11.46 -8.09 40.73
CA HIS A 31 -12.61 -7.25 41.09
C HIS A 31 -13.97 -7.92 40.83
N GLY A 32 -14.01 -9.20 40.45
CA GLY A 32 -15.26 -9.92 40.15
C GLY A 32 -16.08 -9.35 39.00
N ARG A 33 -15.41 -8.66 38.05
CA ARG A 33 -16.08 -7.97 36.92
C ARG A 33 -16.16 -8.82 35.64
N VAL A 34 -15.67 -10.06 35.66
CA VAL A 34 -15.76 -10.98 34.54
C VAL A 34 -17.04 -11.80 34.65
N PRO A 35 -17.98 -11.64 33.70
CA PRO A 35 -19.18 -12.46 33.68
C PRO A 35 -18.87 -13.96 33.54
N THR A 36 -19.66 -14.82 34.17
CA THR A 36 -19.45 -16.26 34.17
C THR A 36 -19.53 -16.93 32.82
N TYR A 37 -20.23 -16.31 31.86
CA TYR A 37 -20.32 -16.81 30.48
C TYR A 37 -19.08 -16.50 29.64
N LEU A 38 -18.19 -15.60 30.10
CA LEU A 38 -16.90 -15.32 29.44
C LEU A 38 -15.84 -16.26 30.00
N TYR A 39 -15.59 -17.34 29.29
CA TYR A 39 -14.58 -18.33 29.65
C TYR A 39 -13.67 -18.66 28.45
N GLY A 40 -12.52 -19.26 28.71
CA GLY A 40 -11.58 -19.70 27.67
C GLY A 40 -10.11 -19.47 27.99
N ARG A 41 -9.24 -20.31 27.43
CA ARG A 41 -7.78 -20.28 27.70
C ARG A 41 -7.07 -19.04 27.15
N THR A 42 -7.66 -18.35 26.17
CA THR A 42 -7.01 -17.25 25.42
C THR A 42 -7.78 -15.93 25.51
N GLN A 43 -8.56 -15.71 26.56
CA GLN A 43 -9.39 -14.50 26.75
C GLN A 43 -8.59 -13.19 26.58
N HIS A 44 -7.33 -13.15 27.03
CA HIS A 44 -6.46 -11.98 26.84
C HIS A 44 -6.17 -11.69 25.38
N LYS A 45 -6.10 -12.72 24.51
CA LYS A 45 -5.94 -12.53 23.06
C LYS A 45 -7.23 -12.01 22.42
N THR A 46 -8.38 -12.53 22.88
CA THR A 46 -9.70 -12.04 22.45
C THR A 46 -9.88 -10.58 22.85
N LEU A 47 -9.61 -10.23 24.10
CA LEU A 47 -9.67 -8.85 24.59
C LEU A 47 -8.75 -7.93 23.78
N GLN A 48 -7.50 -8.35 23.52
CA GLN A 48 -6.55 -7.61 22.69
C GLN A 48 -7.07 -7.39 21.27
N ALA A 49 -7.65 -8.43 20.69
CA ALA A 49 -8.22 -8.34 19.33
C ALA A 49 -9.38 -7.34 19.29
N ARG A 50 -10.33 -7.43 20.23
CA ARG A 50 -11.50 -6.54 20.32
C ARG A 50 -11.11 -5.08 20.51
N ILE A 51 -10.23 -4.76 21.47
CA ILE A 51 -9.76 -3.37 21.66
C ILE A 51 -9.02 -2.89 20.41
N SER A 52 -8.20 -3.74 19.80
CA SER A 52 -7.44 -3.36 18.60
C SER A 52 -8.34 -3.13 17.39
N GLU A 53 -9.39 -3.92 17.25
CA GLU A 53 -10.40 -3.79 16.20
C GLU A 53 -11.23 -2.53 16.40
N ASP A 54 -11.67 -2.24 17.61
CA ASP A 54 -12.39 -1.01 17.96
C ASP A 54 -11.57 0.23 17.62
N ILE A 55 -10.28 0.27 18.02
CA ILE A 55 -9.39 1.41 17.70
C ILE A 55 -9.22 1.57 16.17
N VAL A 56 -9.14 0.47 15.41
CA VAL A 56 -8.96 0.53 13.94
C VAL A 56 -10.23 0.98 13.24
N LEU A 57 -11.39 0.47 13.67
CA LEU A 57 -12.68 0.75 13.03
C LEU A 57 -13.22 2.13 13.42
N GLN A 58 -13.19 2.45 14.72
CA GLN A 58 -13.77 3.68 15.24
C GLN A 58 -12.80 4.88 15.19
N LYS A 59 -11.51 4.62 15.02
CA LYS A 59 -10.45 5.66 14.98
C LYS A 59 -10.55 6.60 16.21
N GLU A 60 -10.84 7.87 15.98
CA GLU A 60 -10.97 8.87 17.06
C GLU A 60 -12.25 8.72 17.88
N ARG A 61 -13.25 8.01 17.37
CA ARG A 61 -14.48 7.70 18.12
C ARG A 61 -14.34 6.51 19.07
N SER A 62 -13.25 5.72 18.93
CA SER A 62 -12.96 4.64 19.89
C SER A 62 -12.76 5.21 21.29
N ALA A 63 -13.31 4.54 22.30
CA ALA A 63 -13.03 4.88 23.69
C ALA A 63 -11.56 4.61 24.06
N PHE A 64 -10.85 3.81 23.27
CA PHE A 64 -9.49 3.34 23.55
C PHE A 64 -8.46 3.96 22.63
N PHE A 65 -7.22 4.00 23.13
CA PHE A 65 -6.03 4.25 22.31
C PHE A 65 -4.86 3.42 22.83
N ARG A 66 -3.76 3.37 22.05
CA ARG A 66 -2.52 2.71 22.46
C ARG A 66 -1.52 3.73 22.95
N THR A 67 -0.88 3.44 24.08
CA THR A 67 0.27 4.20 24.58
C THR A 67 1.60 3.56 24.18
N ALA A 68 1.61 2.23 24.01
CA ALA A 68 2.77 1.45 23.58
C ALA A 68 2.29 0.12 22.92
N PRO A 69 3.16 -0.64 22.25
CA PRO A 69 2.82 -1.97 21.76
C PRO A 69 2.24 -2.86 22.86
N GLY A 70 0.99 -3.31 22.69
CA GLY A 70 0.28 -4.15 23.66
C GLY A 70 -0.18 -3.46 24.93
N ARG A 71 -0.13 -2.14 25.02
CA ARG A 71 -0.69 -1.35 26.13
C ARG A 71 -1.79 -0.44 25.63
N PHE A 72 -2.90 -0.43 26.37
CA PHE A 72 -4.10 0.32 26.00
C PHE A 72 -4.51 1.25 27.13
N PHE A 73 -5.14 2.38 26.75
CA PHE A 73 -5.68 3.34 27.69
C PHE A 73 -6.95 3.99 27.15
N LEU A 74 -7.65 4.79 27.95
CA LEU A 74 -8.91 5.42 27.59
C LEU A 74 -8.71 6.85 27.08
N ARG A 75 -9.39 7.22 25.99
CA ARG A 75 -9.32 8.55 25.40
C ARG A 75 -9.86 9.65 26.31
N GLU A 76 -10.79 9.33 27.19
CA GLU A 76 -11.31 10.29 28.19
C GLU A 76 -10.20 10.89 29.07
N PHE A 77 -9.06 10.18 29.22
CA PHE A 77 -7.92 10.66 30.00
C PHE A 77 -6.87 11.43 29.18
N LEU A 78 -7.08 11.68 27.91
CA LEU A 78 -6.12 12.44 27.09
C LEU A 78 -5.92 13.89 27.59
N ALA A 79 -6.98 14.49 28.13
CA ALA A 79 -6.97 15.84 28.67
C ALA A 79 -6.74 15.91 30.18
N ASP A 80 -6.58 14.77 30.85
CA ASP A 80 -6.45 14.69 32.31
C ASP A 80 -4.99 14.93 32.75
N GLU A 81 -4.68 16.13 33.21
CA GLU A 81 -3.34 16.54 33.61
C GLU A 81 -2.80 15.79 34.83
N SER A 82 -3.67 15.14 35.62
CA SER A 82 -3.25 14.29 36.75
C SER A 82 -2.53 13.01 36.31
N ILE A 83 -2.60 12.67 35.01
CA ILE A 83 -1.96 11.50 34.41
C ILE A 83 -0.70 11.95 33.65
N SER A 84 0.39 11.24 33.82
CA SER A 84 1.65 11.58 33.17
C SER A 84 1.51 11.71 31.65
N GLU A 85 2.23 12.65 31.04
CA GLU A 85 2.20 12.91 29.60
C GLU A 85 2.53 11.65 28.79
N GLU A 86 3.47 10.83 29.25
CA GLU A 86 3.84 9.56 28.63
C GLU A 86 2.64 8.62 28.46
N HIS A 87 1.74 8.57 29.47
CA HIS A 87 0.53 7.75 29.42
C HIS A 87 -0.58 8.35 28.55
N ARG A 88 -0.56 9.66 28.31
CA ARG A 88 -1.54 10.39 27.50
C ARG A 88 -1.14 10.48 26.02
N ARG A 89 0.04 10.04 25.63
CA ARG A 89 0.53 10.13 24.25
C ARG A 89 0.04 8.97 23.40
N PRO A 90 -0.88 9.17 22.43
CA PRO A 90 -1.35 8.11 21.57
C PRO A 90 -0.26 7.61 20.62
N VAL A 91 -0.08 6.30 20.58
CA VAL A 91 0.74 5.65 19.56
C VAL A 91 -0.18 5.24 18.40
N PRO A 92 0.09 5.68 17.17
CA PRO A 92 -0.75 5.35 16.03
C PRO A 92 -0.92 3.84 15.86
N THR A 93 -2.17 3.40 15.76
CA THR A 93 -2.47 2.00 15.47
C THR A 93 -2.21 1.73 14.01
N ARG A 94 -1.27 0.84 13.72
CA ARG A 94 -0.89 0.44 12.38
C ARG A 94 -1.62 -0.82 12.00
N ARG A 95 -2.41 -0.76 10.94
CA ARG A 95 -3.04 -1.95 10.37
C ARG A 95 -1.94 -2.82 9.76
N ARG A 96 -1.87 -4.10 10.17
CA ARG A 96 -1.03 -5.07 9.47
C ARG A 96 -1.70 -5.35 8.14
N PHE A 97 -1.10 -4.89 7.06
CA PHE A 97 -1.57 -5.18 5.73
C PHE A 97 -0.56 -6.15 5.09
N ARG A 98 -1.02 -7.34 4.80
CA ARG A 98 -0.35 -8.24 3.87
C ARG A 98 -1.01 -7.99 2.51
N GLU A 99 -0.22 -7.83 1.46
CA GLU A 99 -0.77 -7.81 0.11
C GLU A 99 -1.40 -9.19 -0.15
N LEU A 100 -2.71 -9.23 -0.17
CA LEU A 100 -3.44 -10.44 -0.53
C LEU A 100 -3.59 -10.46 -2.05
N VAL A 101 -3.09 -11.50 -2.69
CA VAL A 101 -3.43 -11.79 -4.09
C VAL A 101 -4.95 -12.01 -4.16
N ARG A 102 -5.66 -11.02 -4.72
CA ARG A 102 -7.13 -10.99 -4.74
C ARG A 102 -7.75 -11.74 -5.91
N GLY A 103 -6.94 -12.22 -6.86
CA GLY A 103 -7.42 -12.88 -8.06
C GLY A 103 -6.33 -12.99 -9.12
N PRO A 104 -6.72 -13.25 -10.36
CA PRO A 104 -5.77 -13.33 -11.47
C PRO A 104 -5.08 -11.98 -11.69
N VAL A 105 -3.81 -12.06 -12.07
CA VAL A 105 -2.95 -10.89 -12.32
C VAL A 105 -2.42 -10.94 -13.74
N LEU A 106 -2.08 -9.77 -14.28
CA LEU A 106 -1.56 -9.63 -15.62
C LEU A 106 -0.24 -10.39 -15.76
N ALA A 107 -0.13 -11.21 -16.81
CA ALA A 107 1.03 -12.01 -17.14
C ALA A 107 1.29 -12.00 -18.65
N LEU A 108 2.56 -12.20 -19.02
CA LEU A 108 2.96 -12.53 -20.39
C LEU A 108 3.44 -13.99 -20.47
N GLU A 109 3.28 -14.59 -21.64
CA GLU A 109 3.95 -15.85 -21.94
C GLU A 109 5.47 -15.66 -21.92
N ARG A 110 6.17 -16.52 -21.16
CA ARG A 110 7.64 -16.48 -21.05
C ARG A 110 8.31 -16.50 -22.43
N LYS A 111 7.89 -17.41 -23.32
CA LYS A 111 8.44 -17.52 -24.68
C LYS A 111 8.33 -16.24 -25.48
N ALA A 112 7.20 -15.52 -25.36
CA ALA A 112 7.03 -14.26 -26.07
C ALA A 112 7.98 -13.17 -25.54
N LEU A 113 8.30 -13.18 -24.25
CA LEU A 113 9.23 -12.28 -23.63
C LEU A 113 10.68 -12.60 -24.01
N GLU A 114 11.08 -13.89 -24.03
CA GLU A 114 12.42 -14.37 -24.41
C GLU A 114 12.82 -13.98 -25.83
N HIS A 115 11.85 -13.77 -26.72
CA HIS A 115 12.12 -13.29 -28.09
C HIS A 115 12.52 -11.80 -28.17
N VAL A 116 12.23 -11.01 -27.16
CA VAL A 116 12.44 -9.55 -27.18
C VAL A 116 13.37 -9.03 -26.09
N ALA A 117 13.67 -9.86 -25.10
CA ALA A 117 14.47 -9.44 -23.94
C ALA A 117 15.18 -10.64 -23.31
N HIS A 118 16.24 -10.35 -22.55
CA HIS A 118 16.91 -11.30 -21.69
C HIS A 118 16.54 -11.02 -20.22
N SER A 119 16.66 -12.03 -19.38
CA SER A 119 16.52 -11.90 -17.94
C SER A 119 17.44 -10.81 -17.40
N GLU A 120 16.96 -10.05 -16.41
CA GLU A 120 17.63 -8.90 -15.80
C GLU A 120 17.93 -7.73 -16.75
N SER A 121 17.25 -7.67 -17.89
CA SER A 121 17.37 -6.55 -18.83
C SER A 121 16.25 -5.51 -18.67
N ALA A 122 16.56 -4.29 -19.11
CA ALA A 122 15.54 -3.26 -19.30
C ALA A 122 14.85 -3.46 -20.66
N ILE A 123 13.53 -3.33 -20.65
CA ILE A 123 12.70 -3.48 -21.85
C ILE A 123 11.99 -2.16 -22.12
N ASP A 124 12.06 -1.71 -23.36
CA ASP A 124 11.35 -0.49 -23.79
C ASP A 124 9.82 -0.66 -23.61
N PRO A 125 9.12 0.33 -23.04
CA PRO A 125 7.68 0.28 -22.84
C PRO A 125 6.89 0.00 -24.12
N LYS A 126 7.31 0.54 -25.28
CA LYS A 126 6.64 0.29 -26.58
C LYS A 126 6.67 -1.18 -26.94
N THR A 127 7.76 -1.88 -26.66
CA THR A 127 7.93 -3.31 -26.94
C THR A 127 6.99 -4.14 -26.07
N VAL A 128 6.94 -3.88 -24.77
CA VAL A 128 6.02 -4.60 -23.85
C VAL A 128 4.56 -4.34 -24.22
N PHE A 129 4.18 -3.09 -24.45
CA PHE A 129 2.80 -2.77 -24.87
C PHE A 129 2.43 -3.37 -26.23
N ARG A 130 3.41 -3.57 -27.13
CA ARG A 130 3.16 -4.31 -28.38
C ARG A 130 2.82 -5.77 -28.10
N LEU A 131 3.57 -6.44 -27.21
CA LEU A 131 3.28 -7.80 -26.78
C LEU A 131 1.90 -7.91 -26.13
N LEU A 132 1.57 -6.97 -25.24
CA LEU A 132 0.28 -6.93 -24.57
C LEU A 132 -0.90 -6.74 -25.55
N LYS A 133 -0.67 -6.17 -26.74
CA LYS A 133 -1.69 -6.02 -27.78
C LYS A 133 -1.83 -7.22 -28.71
N THR A 134 -0.96 -8.22 -28.64
CA THR A 134 -0.91 -9.38 -29.56
C THR A 134 -1.52 -10.65 -28.97
N ASP A 135 -2.43 -10.55 -28.01
CA ASP A 135 -3.07 -11.70 -27.31
C ASP A 135 -2.09 -12.70 -26.67
N LYS A 136 -0.84 -12.23 -26.42
CA LYS A 136 0.18 -13.01 -25.72
C LYS A 136 0.13 -12.79 -24.19
N PHE A 137 -0.75 -11.92 -23.76
CA PHE A 137 -1.01 -11.71 -22.35
C PHE A 137 -2.16 -12.59 -21.87
N ARG A 138 -2.19 -12.81 -20.57
CA ARG A 138 -3.27 -13.50 -19.88
C ARG A 138 -3.39 -12.98 -18.45
N TYR A 139 -4.44 -13.35 -17.79
CA TYR A 139 -4.61 -13.13 -16.37
C TYR A 139 -4.54 -14.48 -15.66
N ASP A 140 -3.42 -14.72 -14.99
CA ASP A 140 -3.14 -15.98 -14.29
C ASP A 140 -3.11 -15.77 -12.77
N ASP A 141 -3.38 -16.84 -12.02
CA ASP A 141 -3.22 -16.85 -10.57
C ASP A 141 -1.76 -17.13 -10.21
N PRO A 142 -1.02 -16.17 -9.62
CA PRO A 142 0.40 -16.36 -9.28
C PRO A 142 0.63 -17.44 -8.23
N ARG A 143 -0.41 -17.87 -7.49
CA ARG A 143 -0.33 -18.97 -6.53
C ARG A 143 -0.17 -20.32 -7.20
N LEU A 144 -0.57 -20.46 -8.44
CA LEU A 144 -0.44 -21.71 -9.22
C LEU A 144 0.97 -21.95 -9.75
N LYS A 145 1.88 -20.97 -9.60
CA LYS A 145 3.30 -21.06 -9.98
C LYS A 145 3.51 -21.61 -11.40
N ASN A 146 2.73 -21.13 -12.36
CA ASN A 146 2.87 -21.51 -13.77
C ASN A 146 4.23 -21.05 -14.31
N PRO A 147 5.14 -21.96 -14.73
CA PRO A 147 6.49 -21.59 -15.20
C PRO A 147 6.47 -20.84 -16.53
N ASP A 148 5.39 -20.99 -17.32
CA ASP A 148 5.24 -20.31 -18.60
C ASP A 148 4.71 -18.87 -18.47
N SER A 149 4.36 -18.43 -17.25
CA SER A 149 3.86 -17.10 -16.96
C SER A 149 4.91 -16.22 -16.31
N VAL A 150 5.09 -15.01 -16.85
CA VAL A 150 5.87 -13.94 -16.23
C VAL A 150 4.92 -12.84 -15.79
N PHE A 151 4.88 -12.54 -14.50
CA PHE A 151 3.86 -11.71 -13.90
C PHE A 151 4.23 -10.23 -13.88
N PHE A 152 3.26 -9.36 -14.13
CA PHE A 152 3.47 -7.92 -14.02
C PHE A 152 3.34 -7.45 -12.56
N ARG A 153 4.34 -6.68 -12.17
CA ARG A 153 4.31 -5.89 -10.94
C ARG A 153 4.52 -4.43 -11.25
N SER A 154 3.66 -3.59 -10.75
CA SER A 154 3.94 -2.16 -10.72
C SER A 154 4.89 -1.89 -9.55
N PHE A 155 6.03 -1.25 -9.85
CA PHE A 155 7.08 -0.88 -8.88
C PHE A 155 7.21 0.64 -8.87
N VAL A 156 6.55 1.28 -7.89
CA VAL A 156 6.43 2.74 -7.85
C VAL A 156 7.52 3.35 -7.01
N CYS A 157 8.39 4.12 -7.65
CA CYS A 157 9.41 4.94 -7.02
C CYS A 157 8.86 6.35 -6.77
N ILE A 158 8.88 6.79 -5.53
CA ILE A 158 8.38 8.11 -5.15
C ILE A 158 9.55 9.09 -5.12
N GLN A 159 9.43 10.16 -5.88
CA GLN A 159 10.48 11.16 -6.05
C GLN A 159 10.03 12.55 -5.60
N ARG A 160 10.95 13.32 -5.02
CA ARG A 160 10.82 14.75 -4.75
C ARG A 160 12.22 15.38 -4.81
N ASP A 161 12.36 16.48 -5.55
CA ASP A 161 13.60 17.27 -5.60
C ASP A 161 14.86 16.41 -5.84
N SER A 162 14.83 15.51 -6.80
CA SER A 162 15.93 14.57 -7.14
C SER A 162 16.22 13.49 -6.07
N LYS A 163 15.49 13.44 -4.97
CA LYS A 163 15.59 12.39 -3.97
C LYS A 163 14.49 11.35 -4.14
N MET A 164 14.80 10.11 -3.81
CA MET A 164 13.83 9.03 -3.77
C MET A 164 13.46 8.67 -2.35
N LEU A 165 12.18 8.35 -2.14
CA LEU A 165 11.71 7.82 -0.88
C LEU A 165 12.13 6.36 -0.75
N SER A 166 12.80 6.03 0.35
CA SER A 166 13.24 4.67 0.63
C SER A 166 12.80 4.21 2.00
N TYR A 167 12.69 2.90 2.16
CA TYR A 167 12.33 2.28 3.43
C TYR A 167 13.00 0.90 3.59
N ARG A 168 13.10 0.39 4.81
CA ARG A 168 13.48 -1.01 5.04
C ARG A 168 12.25 -1.91 5.03
N VAL A 169 12.33 -2.98 4.27
CA VAL A 169 11.25 -3.98 4.14
C VAL A 169 11.05 -4.70 5.46
N GLY A 170 9.85 -4.62 6.00
CA GLY A 170 9.48 -5.30 7.24
C GLY A 170 8.93 -6.71 6.97
N ARG A 171 9.01 -7.58 7.97
CA ARG A 171 8.57 -8.99 7.93
C ARG A 171 7.13 -9.21 7.43
N TYR A 172 6.27 -8.20 7.49
CA TYR A 172 4.86 -8.33 7.13
C TYR A 172 4.55 -7.94 5.69
N ARG A 173 5.55 -7.48 4.94
CA ARG A 173 5.37 -7.06 3.55
C ARG A 173 5.82 -8.12 2.57
N GLU A 174 6.88 -8.82 2.87
CA GLU A 174 7.57 -9.69 1.93
C GLU A 174 8.01 -10.98 2.61
N ASP A 175 7.74 -12.11 1.98
CA ASP A 175 8.10 -13.44 2.49
C ASP A 175 9.47 -13.92 1.95
N ARG A 176 10.03 -13.24 0.95
CA ARG A 176 11.32 -13.62 0.34
C ARG A 176 12.48 -13.16 1.20
N ASP A 177 13.34 -14.08 1.61
CA ASP A 177 14.49 -13.80 2.47
C ASP A 177 15.44 -12.74 1.88
N SER A 178 15.61 -12.73 0.54
CA SER A 178 16.44 -11.75 -0.16
C SER A 178 15.98 -10.30 -0.05
N PHE A 179 14.71 -10.08 0.31
CA PHE A 179 14.11 -8.75 0.53
C PHE A 179 14.05 -8.36 2.00
N MET A 180 14.04 -9.34 2.91
CA MET A 180 13.87 -9.08 4.33
C MET A 180 14.98 -8.19 4.88
N SER A 181 14.58 -7.14 5.60
CA SER A 181 15.47 -6.15 6.20
C SER A 181 16.31 -5.34 5.21
N LYS A 182 16.19 -5.59 3.90
CA LYS A 182 16.82 -4.78 2.86
C LYS A 182 16.06 -3.45 2.68
N ARG A 183 16.76 -2.47 2.12
CA ARG A 183 16.19 -1.17 1.75
C ARG A 183 15.51 -1.26 0.39
N SER A 184 14.32 -0.72 0.27
CA SER A 184 13.59 -0.58 -1.00
C SER A 184 13.43 0.89 -1.36
N ILE A 185 13.46 1.20 -2.67
CA ILE A 185 13.10 2.50 -3.23
C ILE A 185 11.73 2.48 -3.89
N GLY A 186 11.06 1.33 -3.93
CA GLY A 186 9.78 1.19 -4.62
C GLY A 186 8.74 0.45 -3.83
N PHE A 187 7.49 0.81 -4.10
CA PHE A 187 6.30 0.15 -3.58
C PHE A 187 5.76 -0.76 -4.68
N SER A 188 5.80 -2.08 -4.44
CA SER A 188 5.40 -3.05 -5.44
C SER A 188 4.01 -3.61 -5.19
N THR A 189 3.29 -3.88 -6.26
CA THR A 189 2.02 -4.61 -6.26
C THR A 189 1.86 -5.40 -7.55
N PHE A 190 1.13 -6.50 -7.51
CA PHE A 190 0.65 -7.15 -8.73
C PHE A 190 -0.35 -6.26 -9.46
N VAL A 191 -0.39 -6.40 -10.78
CA VAL A 191 -1.42 -5.75 -11.62
C VAL A 191 -2.58 -6.72 -11.75
N HIS A 192 -3.62 -6.52 -10.94
CA HIS A 192 -4.80 -7.38 -10.95
C HIS A 192 -5.71 -7.12 -12.15
N ALA A 193 -6.52 -8.10 -12.53
CA ALA A 193 -7.43 -7.98 -13.66
C ALA A 193 -8.44 -6.85 -13.49
N ASP A 194 -8.88 -6.57 -12.27
CA ASP A 194 -9.82 -5.49 -11.93
C ASP A 194 -9.21 -4.08 -11.96
N GLU A 195 -7.88 -3.97 -12.07
CA GLU A 195 -7.20 -2.68 -12.24
C GLU A 195 -7.32 -2.12 -13.66
N CYS A 196 -7.58 -2.99 -14.64
CA CYS A 196 -7.77 -2.57 -16.03
C CYS A 196 -9.23 -2.12 -16.25
N THR A 197 -9.41 -0.83 -16.53
CA THR A 197 -10.69 -0.19 -16.74
C THR A 197 -10.76 0.45 -18.13
N LEU A 198 -11.93 0.93 -18.53
CA LEU A 198 -12.10 1.68 -19.78
C LEU A 198 -11.26 2.96 -19.85
N PHE A 199 -10.87 3.52 -18.71
CA PHE A 199 -10.11 4.78 -18.65
C PHE A 199 -8.60 4.56 -18.74
N ASN A 200 -8.10 3.37 -18.38
CA ASN A 200 -6.67 3.05 -18.34
C ASN A 200 -6.30 1.80 -19.17
N TYR A 201 -7.18 1.35 -20.08
CA TYR A 201 -6.98 0.15 -20.91
C TYR A 201 -5.67 0.21 -21.72
N LYS A 202 -5.21 1.41 -22.13
CA LYS A 202 -3.95 1.60 -22.88
C LYS A 202 -2.71 1.21 -22.08
N THR A 203 -2.78 1.31 -20.77
CA THR A 203 -1.70 0.96 -19.83
C THR A 203 -2.01 -0.31 -19.04
N PHE A 204 -3.09 -1.02 -19.36
CA PHE A 204 -3.55 -2.24 -18.67
C PHE A 204 -3.67 -2.07 -17.15
N GLY A 205 -3.97 -0.85 -16.67
CA GLY A 205 -4.06 -0.56 -15.23
C GLY A 205 -2.71 -0.54 -14.48
N ILE A 206 -1.58 -0.71 -15.17
CA ILE A 206 -0.24 -0.86 -14.56
C ILE A 206 0.13 0.36 -13.69
N ILE A 207 -0.08 1.57 -14.21
CA ILE A 207 0.25 2.81 -13.47
C ILE A 207 -0.68 2.99 -12.29
N ASP A 208 -1.99 2.80 -12.51
CA ASP A 208 -3.01 3.01 -11.48
C ASP A 208 -2.87 2.02 -10.31
N ALA A 209 -2.57 0.74 -10.61
CA ALA A 209 -2.26 -0.28 -9.61
C ALA A 209 -1.12 0.18 -8.68
N GLY A 210 -0.04 0.68 -9.27
CA GLY A 210 1.11 1.15 -8.53
C GLY A 210 0.83 2.39 -7.69
N VAL A 211 0.19 3.40 -8.27
CA VAL A 211 -0.19 4.63 -7.55
C VAL A 211 -1.10 4.30 -6.37
N ARG A 212 -2.08 3.41 -6.58
CA ARG A 212 -2.96 2.93 -5.51
C ARG A 212 -2.16 2.23 -4.40
N ALA A 213 -1.22 1.34 -4.76
CA ALA A 213 -0.38 0.66 -3.76
C ALA A 213 0.45 1.64 -2.93
N ALA A 214 1.10 2.61 -3.58
CA ALA A 214 1.88 3.64 -2.90
C ALA A 214 1.00 4.49 -1.97
N LYS A 215 -0.18 4.93 -2.44
CA LYS A 215 -1.15 5.66 -1.62
C LYS A 215 -1.58 4.84 -0.39
N VAL A 216 -1.89 3.57 -0.58
CA VAL A 216 -2.30 2.66 0.49
C VAL A 216 -1.18 2.43 1.49
N ASP A 217 0.07 2.25 1.05
CA ASP A 217 1.22 2.00 1.93
C ASP A 217 1.64 3.22 2.75
N LEU A 218 1.54 4.40 2.15
CA LEU A 218 1.87 5.67 2.81
C LEU A 218 0.67 6.32 3.51
N ASP A 219 -0.53 5.73 3.36
CA ASP A 219 -1.77 6.29 3.91
C ASP A 219 -2.02 7.72 3.41
N VAL A 220 -1.81 7.93 2.10
CA VAL A 220 -2.08 9.22 1.45
C VAL A 220 -3.58 9.46 1.45
N PRO A 221 -4.06 10.57 1.99
CA PRO A 221 -5.49 10.88 1.98
C PRO A 221 -5.96 11.15 0.54
N ASP A 222 -7.15 10.65 0.22
CA ASP A 222 -7.84 11.05 -1.01
C ASP A 222 -8.43 12.46 -0.79
N LEU A 223 -7.68 13.46 -1.23
CA LEU A 223 -8.17 14.83 -1.22
C LEU A 223 -9.17 15.04 -2.36
N PRO A 224 -10.27 15.76 -2.13
CA PRO A 224 -11.14 16.18 -3.20
C PRO A 224 -10.35 16.94 -4.27
N ALA A 225 -10.65 16.71 -5.53
CA ALA A 225 -9.96 17.36 -6.65
C ALA A 225 -9.96 18.90 -6.58
N SER A 226 -10.94 19.47 -5.87
CA SER A 226 -11.06 20.92 -5.60
C SER A 226 -10.03 21.47 -4.60
N LEU A 227 -9.36 20.60 -3.82
CA LEU A 227 -8.38 21.00 -2.81
C LEU A 227 -6.94 20.63 -3.20
N SER A 228 -6.74 19.85 -4.26
CA SER A 228 -5.41 19.52 -4.78
C SER A 228 -5.04 20.50 -5.89
N GLU A 229 -4.23 21.50 -5.57
CA GLU A 229 -3.67 22.43 -6.57
C GLU A 229 -2.73 21.72 -7.56
N GLU A 230 -2.14 20.60 -7.17
CA GLU A 230 -1.22 19.84 -8.01
C GLU A 230 -1.77 18.44 -8.32
N PRO A 231 -2.03 18.10 -9.58
CA PRO A 231 -2.42 16.75 -9.95
C PRO A 231 -1.27 15.77 -9.66
N ILE A 232 -1.62 14.59 -9.19
CA ILE A 232 -0.65 13.51 -8.98
C ILE A 232 -0.07 13.11 -10.35
N LYS A 233 1.25 13.28 -10.51
CA LYS A 233 1.96 12.88 -11.72
C LYS A 233 2.63 11.54 -11.49
N ALA A 234 2.27 10.55 -12.30
CA ALA A 234 2.88 9.24 -12.30
C ALA A 234 3.17 8.80 -13.74
N ASN A 235 4.41 8.45 -14.02
CA ASN A 235 4.86 8.09 -15.35
C ASN A 235 5.57 6.73 -15.35
N LEU A 236 5.17 5.85 -16.26
CA LEU A 236 5.89 4.61 -16.53
C LEU A 236 7.18 4.92 -17.30
N THR A 237 8.33 4.55 -16.76
CA THR A 237 9.64 4.85 -17.36
C THR A 237 10.19 3.68 -18.15
N ARG A 238 10.11 2.47 -17.63
CA ARG A 238 10.64 1.24 -18.24
C ARG A 238 10.02 -0.01 -17.65
N PHE A 239 10.25 -1.12 -18.30
CA PHE A 239 10.05 -2.44 -17.73
C PHE A 239 11.40 -3.10 -17.47
N LEU A 240 11.46 -3.91 -16.40
CA LEU A 240 12.64 -4.70 -16.04
C LEU A 240 12.19 -6.13 -15.85
N TRP A 241 12.85 -7.07 -16.51
CA TRP A 241 12.61 -8.48 -16.27
C TRP A 241 13.46 -8.96 -15.10
N SER A 242 12.82 -9.34 -14.02
CA SER A 242 13.46 -9.86 -12.82
C SER A 242 13.32 -11.38 -12.74
N HIS A 243 14.43 -12.07 -12.79
CA HIS A 243 14.46 -13.51 -12.59
C HIS A 243 14.32 -13.86 -11.10
N ASN A 244 13.56 -14.90 -10.81
CA ASN A 244 13.40 -15.43 -9.46
C ASN A 244 13.73 -16.92 -9.45
N PRO A 245 14.91 -17.33 -8.98
CA PRO A 245 15.34 -18.75 -9.02
C PRO A 245 14.45 -19.69 -8.21
N ASN A 246 13.69 -19.16 -7.24
CA ASN A 246 12.82 -19.94 -6.35
C ASN A 246 11.32 -19.77 -6.62
N GLY A 247 10.96 -19.14 -7.74
CA GLY A 247 9.55 -18.84 -8.05
C GLY A 247 9.32 -18.47 -9.50
N SER A 248 8.20 -17.82 -9.75
CA SER A 248 7.88 -17.21 -11.05
C SER A 248 8.67 -15.92 -11.24
N ASP A 249 9.09 -15.66 -12.48
CA ASP A 249 9.70 -14.39 -12.85
C ASP A 249 8.69 -13.26 -12.82
N ASP A 250 9.19 -12.05 -12.59
CA ASP A 250 8.39 -10.84 -12.55
C ASP A 250 8.85 -9.83 -13.63
N ILE A 251 7.90 -9.15 -14.26
CA ILE A 251 8.14 -7.94 -15.05
C ILE A 251 7.82 -6.75 -14.15
N LEU A 252 8.84 -6.00 -13.79
CA LEU A 252 8.68 -4.78 -13.00
C LEU A 252 8.39 -3.61 -13.91
N ALA A 253 7.20 -3.07 -13.84
CA ALA A 253 6.84 -1.79 -14.45
C ALA A 253 7.30 -0.66 -13.53
N VAL A 254 8.41 -0.02 -13.85
CA VAL A 254 8.99 1.06 -13.04
C VAL A 254 8.22 2.34 -13.28
N VAL A 255 7.47 2.77 -12.28
CA VAL A 255 6.64 3.97 -12.31
C VAL A 255 7.28 5.03 -11.41
N LEU A 256 7.57 6.21 -11.95
CA LEU A 256 7.98 7.38 -11.17
C LEU A 256 6.73 8.15 -10.74
N PHE A 257 6.61 8.37 -9.46
CA PHE A 257 5.54 9.14 -8.84
C PHE A 257 6.15 10.42 -8.24
N GLU A 258 5.73 11.58 -8.73
CA GLU A 258 6.13 12.86 -8.14
C GLU A 258 5.36 13.09 -6.85
N CYS A 259 6.07 13.13 -5.71
CA CYS A 259 5.47 13.38 -4.42
C CYS A 259 5.03 14.83 -4.31
N PRO A 260 3.73 15.12 -4.13
CA PRO A 260 3.26 16.49 -3.98
C PRO A 260 3.92 17.19 -2.77
N ARG A 261 4.15 18.50 -2.86
CA ARG A 261 4.78 19.27 -1.78
C ARG A 261 3.94 19.33 -0.51
N TRP A 262 2.64 19.26 -0.63
CA TRP A 262 1.70 19.26 0.51
C TRP A 262 1.71 17.94 1.30
N PHE A 263 2.24 16.86 0.72
CA PHE A 263 2.25 15.54 1.36
C PHE A 263 3.63 15.19 1.91
N GLU A 264 3.74 15.02 3.23
CA GLU A 264 4.96 14.50 3.85
C GLU A 264 4.79 13.01 4.19
N PRO A 265 5.54 12.11 3.54
CA PRO A 265 5.47 10.69 3.81
C PRO A 265 5.91 10.39 5.23
N VAL A 266 5.02 9.81 6.02
CA VAL A 266 5.33 9.41 7.39
C VAL A 266 5.15 7.90 7.56
N LYS A 267 5.96 7.32 8.44
CA LYS A 267 5.86 5.90 8.76
C LYS A 267 4.57 5.61 9.52
N ARG A 268 3.54 5.15 8.84
CA ARG A 268 2.26 4.75 9.46
C ARG A 268 2.05 3.24 9.51
N ARG A 269 2.84 2.44 8.76
CA ARG A 269 2.69 0.99 8.66
C ARG A 269 3.88 0.23 9.21
N LEU A 270 3.63 -0.92 9.84
CA LEU A 270 4.67 -1.82 10.36
C LEU A 270 5.54 -2.45 9.27
N ALA A 271 5.01 -2.53 8.06
CA ALA A 271 5.73 -3.05 6.90
C ALA A 271 6.85 -2.13 6.41
N LEU A 272 6.79 -0.84 6.76
CA LEU A 272 7.76 0.17 6.38
C LEU A 272 8.61 0.56 7.59
N ASN A 273 9.90 0.28 7.55
CA ASN A 273 10.84 0.68 8.58
C ASN A 273 11.82 1.70 8.01
N ASP A 274 12.36 2.57 8.83
CA ASP A 274 13.40 3.55 8.47
C ASP A 274 13.08 4.28 7.13
N LEU A 275 11.86 4.88 7.08
CA LEU A 275 11.40 5.66 5.94
C LEU A 275 12.20 6.97 5.86
N ARG A 276 12.87 7.21 4.73
CA ARG A 276 13.67 8.41 4.52
C ARG A 276 13.89 8.74 3.06
N TRP A 277 14.12 10.00 2.76
CA TRP A 277 14.57 10.46 1.46
C TRP A 277 16.05 10.15 1.27
N ILE A 278 16.43 9.62 0.11
CA ILE A 278 17.82 9.32 -0.26
C ILE A 278 18.16 9.98 -1.59
N ASP A 279 19.40 10.41 -1.73
CA ASP A 279 19.96 10.87 -3.00
C ASP A 279 20.51 9.66 -3.76
N CYS A 280 19.88 9.34 -4.89
CA CYS A 280 20.27 8.17 -5.68
C CYS A 280 21.61 8.35 -6.44
N LYS A 281 22.12 9.59 -6.56
CA LYS A 281 23.40 9.87 -7.22
C LYS A 281 24.62 9.60 -6.33
N HIS A 282 24.42 9.63 -5.01
CA HIS A 282 25.51 9.52 -4.02
C HIS A 282 25.34 8.30 -3.11
N MET A 283 24.98 7.16 -3.67
CA MET A 283 24.80 5.94 -2.88
C MET A 283 26.08 5.13 -2.76
N ASN A 284 26.56 4.98 -1.51
CA ASN A 284 27.79 4.27 -1.23
C ASN A 284 27.62 2.76 -1.01
N ASN A 285 26.39 2.26 -0.81
CA ASN A 285 26.15 0.86 -0.48
C ASN A 285 24.90 0.30 -1.19
N ILE A 286 25.09 -0.11 -2.44
CA ILE A 286 24.02 -0.72 -3.25
C ILE A 286 23.58 -2.09 -2.70
N GLU A 287 24.45 -2.79 -1.97
CA GLU A 287 24.19 -4.13 -1.41
C GLU A 287 23.16 -4.09 -0.25
N ASP A 288 22.95 -2.92 0.35
CA ASP A 288 21.90 -2.73 1.37
C ASP A 288 20.48 -2.76 0.77
N PHE A 289 20.37 -2.62 -0.55
CA PHE A 289 19.09 -2.58 -1.24
C PHE A 289 18.59 -3.97 -1.64
N ASP A 290 17.27 -4.11 -1.74
CA ASP A 290 16.64 -5.30 -2.26
C ASP A 290 16.98 -5.53 -3.76
N PRO A 291 16.84 -6.75 -4.28
CA PRO A 291 17.21 -7.07 -5.64
C PRO A 291 16.55 -6.18 -6.69
N TRP A 292 15.27 -5.84 -6.54
CA TRP A 292 14.56 -4.99 -7.50
C TRP A 292 15.05 -3.56 -7.47
N SER A 293 15.25 -3.02 -6.27
CA SER A 293 15.83 -1.68 -6.10
C SER A 293 17.21 -1.59 -6.71
N ARG A 294 18.06 -2.63 -6.57
CA ARG A 294 19.40 -2.67 -7.18
C ARG A 294 19.34 -2.59 -8.70
N ILE A 295 18.47 -3.41 -9.32
CA ILE A 295 18.28 -3.37 -10.78
C ILE A 295 17.82 -1.98 -11.22
N VAL A 296 16.82 -1.39 -10.56
CA VAL A 296 16.33 -0.05 -10.91
C VAL A 296 17.43 1.00 -10.80
N LEU A 297 18.21 0.96 -9.72
CA LEU A 297 19.29 1.93 -9.47
C LEU A 297 20.44 1.80 -10.45
N SER A 298 20.82 0.59 -10.87
CA SER A 298 21.87 0.37 -11.87
C SER A 298 21.53 1.03 -13.22
N TYR A 299 20.26 1.02 -13.59
CA TYR A 299 19.79 1.68 -14.82
C TYR A 299 19.62 3.19 -14.72
N GLN A 300 19.56 3.74 -13.51
CA GLN A 300 19.53 5.20 -13.31
C GLN A 300 20.91 5.83 -13.34
N SER A 301 21.92 5.12 -12.90
CA SER A 301 23.31 5.61 -12.84
C SER A 301 24.02 5.64 -14.20
N GLY A 302 23.51 4.90 -15.20
CA GLY A 302 24.15 4.74 -16.52
C GLY A 302 23.50 5.43 -17.71
N GLY A 303 22.43 6.20 -17.54
CA GLY A 303 21.67 6.78 -18.66
C GLY A 303 21.24 8.21 -18.44
N THR A 304 21.76 9.11 -19.26
CA THR A 304 21.14 10.41 -19.53
C THR A 304 19.70 10.15 -20.00
N VAL A 305 18.74 10.65 -19.25
CA VAL A 305 17.31 10.51 -19.55
C VAL A 305 17.02 11.25 -20.86
N GLU A 306 16.94 10.54 -21.98
CA GLU A 306 16.20 11.03 -23.13
C GLU A 306 14.76 11.24 -22.70
N GLN A 307 14.30 12.46 -22.91
CA GLN A 307 12.99 12.97 -22.53
C GLN A 307 11.89 12.00 -22.95
N SER A 308 11.26 11.35 -21.96
CA SER A 308 10.07 10.54 -22.16
C SER A 308 8.96 11.46 -22.65
N GLN A 309 8.53 11.28 -23.88
CA GLN A 309 7.35 11.92 -24.43
C GLN A 309 6.17 11.65 -23.48
N GLN A 310 5.62 12.72 -22.94
CA GLN A 310 4.37 12.71 -22.18
C GLN A 310 3.29 12.05 -23.03
N PHE A 311 2.83 10.88 -22.60
CA PHE A 311 1.55 10.38 -23.07
C PHE A 311 0.48 11.27 -22.47
N GLY A 312 0.00 12.23 -23.30
CA GLY A 312 -0.96 13.24 -22.91
C GLY A 312 -2.23 12.62 -22.34
N GLN A 313 -2.60 13.10 -21.16
CA GLN A 313 -3.97 12.97 -20.70
C GLN A 313 -4.88 13.74 -21.67
N PRO A 314 -6.03 13.20 -22.08
CA PRO A 314 -6.99 13.98 -22.84
C PRO A 314 -7.65 15.00 -21.91
N THR A 315 -7.16 16.24 -21.95
CA THR A 315 -7.91 17.38 -21.44
C THR A 315 -9.00 17.72 -22.45
N THR A 316 -10.16 17.10 -22.31
CA THR A 316 -11.37 17.61 -22.95
C THR A 316 -12.36 17.98 -21.83
N PRO A 317 -12.71 19.26 -21.70
CA PRO A 317 -13.80 19.64 -20.82
C PRO A 317 -15.11 19.08 -21.38
N TYR A 318 -15.80 18.33 -20.56
CA TYR A 318 -17.11 17.78 -20.85
C TYR A 318 -18.09 18.96 -21.05
N ARG A 319 -18.35 19.31 -22.31
CA ARG A 319 -19.41 20.25 -22.69
C ARG A 319 -20.73 19.50 -22.52
N ARG A 320 -21.55 19.89 -21.54
CA ARG A 320 -22.94 19.45 -21.44
C ARG A 320 -23.62 19.82 -22.76
N ARG A 321 -24.04 18.79 -23.51
CA ARG A 321 -25.06 18.97 -24.55
C ARG A 321 -26.40 18.93 -23.84
N ASP A 322 -27.13 20.03 -23.90
CA ASP A 322 -28.55 20.09 -23.57
C ASP A 322 -29.27 19.13 -24.50
N CYS A 323 -29.80 18.05 -23.94
CA CYS A 323 -30.77 17.20 -24.62
C CYS A 323 -32.13 17.86 -24.52
N SER A 324 -32.45 18.73 -25.44
CA SER A 324 -33.85 19.06 -25.75
C SER A 324 -34.42 17.89 -26.51
N LEU A 325 -35.41 17.24 -25.91
CA LEU A 325 -36.23 16.20 -26.56
C LEU A 325 -37.10 16.85 -27.67
N PRO A 326 -37.22 16.25 -28.85
CA PRO A 326 -38.18 16.70 -29.85
C PRO A 326 -39.61 16.35 -29.41
N GLU A 327 -40.46 17.36 -29.43
CA GLU A 327 -41.92 17.19 -29.29
C GLU A 327 -42.47 16.29 -30.39
N GLY A 328 -43.13 15.23 -29.97
CA GLY A 328 -43.83 14.32 -30.87
C GLY A 328 -45.14 14.94 -31.39
N PRO A 329 -45.61 14.54 -32.60
CA PRO A 329 -46.75 15.14 -33.24
C PRO A 329 -48.08 14.78 -32.55
N SER A 330 -48.90 15.80 -32.35
CA SER A 330 -50.29 15.72 -31.93
C SER A 330 -51.09 14.82 -32.87
N ARG A 331 -51.75 13.80 -32.35
CA ARG A 331 -52.85 13.12 -33.05
C ARG A 331 -54.13 13.79 -32.63
N GLU A 332 -54.78 14.45 -33.61
CA GLU A 332 -56.19 14.70 -33.62
C GLU A 332 -56.93 13.36 -33.83
N LEU A 333 -57.81 13.01 -32.93
CA LEU A 333 -59.20 12.56 -33.16
C LEU A 333 -59.88 12.38 -31.79
#